data_9673dc0b5fad1cafe67beb492310ce38
#
_entry.id   9673dc0b5fad1cafe67beb492310ce38
#
_cell.length_a   1.000
_cell.length_b   1.000
_cell.length_c   1.000
_cell.angle_alpha   90.00
_cell.angle_beta   90.00
_cell.angle_gamma   90.00
#
_symmetry.space_group_name_H-M   'P 1'
#
loop_
_entity.id
_entity.type
_entity.pdbx_description
1 polymer ?
#
loop_
_entity_poly.entity_id
_entity_poly.type
_entity_poly.pdbx_seq_one_letter_code
_entity_poly.pdbx_strand_id
1 'polypeptide(L)'
;MLESGLCRYVLLSYGHNALSSDSMFTMLTAFSGDDAVFGHFGATGGYALAARRAMHEFNTGPQTWKHIAVGQRSWANLNPQAVMYQKPMTFDDYLAARYVVAPLRLPDNCLVNDGGRAVILTTLERAADLKHPPAVILGLGQHNPSTQVAQSGTLVGSTGARKAFETATSMAGITRDDIDACQIYDCFTYTVEVTLQDYGFFGPGEGEHWFSGGTIAPGGRMPVNTSGGQLSEAYYMGLTPLSEAAMQLMGRCEARQLGPATRTKAPRIILVSDNGAVLQTHTCCILGRI
;
A
#
# COMPACT_ATOMS: atom_id res chain seq x y z
N MET A 1 -1.74 24.58 -7.08
CA MET A 1 -2.72 24.84 -8.17
C MET A 1 -4.10 25.18 -7.61
N LEU A 2 -4.72 24.37 -6.75
CA LEU A 2 -6.01 24.68 -6.12
C LEU A 2 -5.90 25.92 -5.22
N GLU A 3 -4.97 25.90 -4.27
CA GLU A 3 -4.71 27.01 -3.33
C GLU A 3 -4.31 28.33 -4.02
N SER A 4 -3.60 28.24 -5.15
CA SER A 4 -3.21 29.41 -5.94
C SER A 4 -4.30 29.91 -6.90
N GLY A 5 -5.48 29.28 -6.92
CA GLY A 5 -6.60 29.66 -7.78
C GLY A 5 -6.42 29.36 -9.28
N LEU A 6 -5.36 28.66 -9.68
CA LEU A 6 -5.10 28.31 -11.08
C LEU A 6 -6.16 27.33 -11.63
N CYS A 7 -6.77 26.52 -10.78
CA CYS A 7 -7.88 25.64 -11.14
C CYS A 7 -8.84 25.48 -9.97
N ARG A 8 -10.08 25.06 -10.28
CA ARG A 8 -11.11 24.78 -9.26
C ARG A 8 -11.16 23.31 -8.87
N TYR A 9 -10.77 22.45 -9.78
CA TYR A 9 -10.76 20.99 -9.63
C TYR A 9 -9.50 20.43 -10.28
N VAL A 10 -8.93 19.39 -9.66
CA VAL A 10 -7.84 18.60 -10.23
C VAL A 10 -8.30 17.15 -10.34
N LEU A 11 -8.25 16.57 -11.52
CA LEU A 11 -8.48 15.16 -11.75
C LEU A 11 -7.13 14.42 -11.71
N LEU A 12 -7.00 13.50 -10.77
CA LEU A 12 -5.94 12.48 -10.78
C LEU A 12 -6.53 11.20 -11.35
N SER A 13 -5.92 10.67 -12.40
CA SER A 13 -6.37 9.42 -13.02
C SER A 13 -5.19 8.53 -13.36
N TYR A 14 -5.42 7.23 -13.29
CA TYR A 14 -4.53 6.19 -13.76
C TYR A 14 -5.36 5.10 -14.41
N GLY A 15 -4.90 4.60 -15.53
CA GLY A 15 -5.51 3.48 -16.23
C GLY A 15 -4.46 2.70 -16.99
N HIS A 16 -4.66 1.40 -17.08
CA HIS A 16 -3.81 0.50 -17.84
C HIS A 16 -4.58 -0.74 -18.32
N ASN A 17 -4.01 -1.40 -19.31
CA ASN A 17 -4.50 -2.65 -19.87
C ASN A 17 -3.39 -3.73 -19.86
N ALA A 18 -2.68 -3.82 -18.76
CA ALA A 18 -1.51 -4.67 -18.62
C ALA A 18 -1.81 -6.16 -18.83
N LEU A 19 -3.03 -6.61 -18.48
CA LEU A 19 -3.45 -8.00 -18.67
C LEU A 19 -3.75 -8.30 -20.14
N SER A 20 -4.53 -7.44 -20.80
CA SER A 20 -4.96 -7.70 -22.19
C SER A 20 -3.91 -7.36 -23.25
N SER A 21 -2.93 -6.50 -22.92
CA SER A 21 -1.89 -6.08 -23.87
C SER A 21 -0.53 -6.74 -23.67
N ASP A 22 -0.39 -7.64 -22.70
CA ASP A 22 0.90 -8.22 -22.27
C ASP A 22 1.98 -7.17 -21.95
N SER A 23 1.59 -5.92 -21.71
CA SER A 23 2.50 -4.79 -21.54
C SER A 23 3.36 -4.83 -20.24
N MET A 24 2.97 -5.65 -19.27
CA MET A 24 3.76 -5.83 -18.05
C MET A 24 5.17 -6.37 -18.32
N PHE A 25 5.36 -7.16 -19.37
CA PHE A 25 6.68 -7.67 -19.73
C PHE A 25 7.62 -6.61 -20.27
N THR A 26 7.10 -5.52 -20.85
CA THR A 26 7.92 -4.41 -21.33
C THR A 26 8.49 -3.56 -20.21
N MET A 27 7.88 -3.54 -19.02
CA MET A 27 8.44 -2.88 -17.84
C MET A 27 9.66 -3.63 -17.27
N LEU A 28 9.88 -4.88 -17.63
CA LEU A 28 11.05 -5.65 -17.20
C LEU A 28 12.37 -5.05 -17.70
N THR A 29 12.33 -4.27 -18.76
CA THR A 29 13.50 -3.62 -19.35
C THR A 29 13.75 -2.19 -18.82
N ALA A 30 12.87 -1.68 -17.96
CA ALA A 30 12.95 -0.30 -17.48
C ALA A 30 14.11 -0.03 -16.50
N PHE A 31 14.72 -1.08 -15.96
CA PHE A 31 15.92 -0.98 -15.14
C PHE A 31 17.14 -1.29 -16.00
N SER A 32 17.63 -0.26 -16.68
CA SER A 32 18.84 -0.33 -17.49
C SER A 32 20.06 0.08 -16.66
N GLY A 33 21.23 -0.34 -17.11
CA GLY A 33 22.51 -0.01 -16.51
C GLY A 33 23.22 -1.25 -15.98
N ASP A 34 24.08 -1.07 -15.00
CA ASP A 34 24.94 -2.13 -14.47
C ASP A 34 24.16 -3.31 -13.90
N ASP A 35 22.97 -3.06 -13.35
CA ASP A 35 22.09 -4.09 -12.78
C ASP A 35 21.67 -5.16 -13.82
N ALA A 36 21.44 -4.76 -15.08
CA ALA A 36 21.02 -5.67 -16.15
C ALA A 36 22.14 -6.69 -16.50
N VAL A 37 23.41 -6.28 -16.40
CA VAL A 37 24.58 -7.15 -16.65
C VAL A 37 24.61 -8.30 -15.65
N PHE A 38 24.14 -8.09 -14.41
CA PHE A 38 24.06 -9.11 -13.38
C PHE A 38 22.74 -9.89 -13.37
N GLY A 39 21.90 -9.72 -14.41
CA GLY A 39 20.63 -10.44 -14.51
C GLY A 39 19.52 -9.87 -13.61
N HIS A 40 19.65 -8.64 -13.12
CA HIS A 40 18.62 -7.98 -12.36
C HIS A 40 17.61 -7.33 -13.33
N PHE A 41 16.48 -8.02 -13.53
CA PHE A 41 15.42 -7.58 -14.43
C PHE A 41 14.16 -7.23 -13.64
N GLY A 42 13.72 -5.98 -13.77
CA GLY A 42 12.44 -5.52 -13.27
C GLY A 42 12.30 -5.38 -11.76
N ALA A 43 11.13 -4.88 -11.36
CA ALA A 43 10.83 -4.55 -9.97
C ALA A 43 10.87 -5.77 -9.04
N THR A 44 10.30 -6.90 -9.47
CA THR A 44 10.19 -8.11 -8.63
C THR A 44 11.56 -8.61 -8.16
N GLY A 45 12.58 -8.57 -9.03
CA GLY A 45 13.97 -8.94 -8.68
C GLY A 45 14.53 -8.04 -7.57
N GLY A 46 14.37 -6.72 -7.70
CA GLY A 46 14.85 -5.77 -6.71
C GLY A 46 14.17 -5.90 -5.35
N TYR A 47 12.84 -6.04 -5.34
CA TYR A 47 12.12 -6.27 -4.08
C TYR A 47 12.44 -7.64 -3.47
N ALA A 48 12.70 -8.67 -4.27
CA ALA A 48 13.15 -9.96 -3.77
C ALA A 48 14.54 -9.88 -3.11
N LEU A 49 15.46 -9.09 -3.67
CA LEU A 49 16.78 -8.83 -3.05
C LEU A 49 16.61 -8.12 -1.69
N ALA A 50 15.77 -7.07 -1.63
CA ALA A 50 15.48 -6.36 -0.40
C ALA A 50 14.84 -7.30 0.65
N ALA A 51 13.84 -8.09 0.24
CA ALA A 51 13.19 -9.08 1.09
C ALA A 51 14.18 -10.15 1.61
N ARG A 52 15.07 -10.63 0.75
CA ARG A 52 16.11 -11.59 1.15
C ARG A 52 17.08 -10.99 2.17
N ARG A 53 17.45 -9.74 1.99
CA ARG A 53 18.28 -9.01 2.96
C ARG A 53 17.58 -8.89 4.31
N ALA A 54 16.29 -8.52 4.32
CA ALA A 54 15.49 -8.44 5.54
C ALA A 54 15.38 -9.80 6.26
N MET A 55 15.20 -10.89 5.52
CA MET A 55 15.21 -12.24 6.08
C MET A 55 16.51 -12.54 6.82
N HIS A 56 17.64 -12.10 6.26
CA HIS A 56 18.96 -12.33 6.87
C HIS A 56 19.17 -11.48 8.13
N GLU A 57 18.75 -10.21 8.09
CA GLU A 57 19.03 -9.26 9.18
C GLU A 57 18.01 -9.34 10.33
N PHE A 58 16.74 -9.62 10.01
CA PHE A 58 15.64 -9.49 10.96
C PHE A 58 14.85 -10.78 11.16
N ASN A 59 15.27 -11.88 10.54
CA ASN A 59 14.56 -13.17 10.61
C ASN A 59 13.07 -13.08 10.23
N THR A 60 12.71 -12.15 9.32
CA THR A 60 11.38 -12.05 8.74
C THR A 60 11.24 -12.98 7.54
N GLY A 61 10.06 -13.06 6.91
CA GLY A 61 9.86 -13.86 5.71
C GLY A 61 8.43 -14.39 5.53
N PRO A 62 8.28 -15.55 4.85
CA PRO A 62 6.98 -16.10 4.53
C PRO A 62 6.05 -16.31 5.74
N GLN A 63 6.61 -16.54 6.93
CA GLN A 63 5.82 -16.66 8.16
C GLN A 63 5.14 -15.36 8.57
N THR A 64 5.76 -14.22 8.27
CA THR A 64 5.16 -12.88 8.42
C THR A 64 4.22 -12.58 7.25
N TRP A 65 4.67 -12.79 6.01
CA TRP A 65 3.96 -12.36 4.80
C TRP A 65 2.65 -13.10 4.54
N LYS A 66 2.53 -14.36 4.99
CA LYS A 66 1.25 -15.08 4.94
C LYS A 66 0.11 -14.33 5.66
N HIS A 67 0.41 -13.68 6.79
CA HIS A 67 -0.58 -12.88 7.54
C HIS A 67 -1.03 -11.66 6.74
N ILE A 68 -0.11 -11.03 6.01
CA ILE A 68 -0.41 -9.88 5.15
C ILE A 68 -1.28 -10.32 3.97
N ALA A 69 -0.83 -11.32 3.21
CA ALA A 69 -1.54 -11.81 2.04
C ALA A 69 -2.96 -12.32 2.38
N VAL A 70 -3.10 -13.13 3.43
CA VAL A 70 -4.40 -13.67 3.87
C VAL A 70 -5.29 -12.58 4.45
N GLY A 71 -4.74 -11.64 5.23
CA GLY A 71 -5.48 -10.51 5.80
C GLY A 71 -6.09 -9.63 4.71
N GLN A 72 -5.31 -9.27 3.69
CA GLN A 72 -5.80 -8.48 2.55
C GLN A 72 -6.79 -9.28 1.67
N ARG A 73 -6.56 -10.57 1.49
CA ARG A 73 -7.53 -11.45 0.80
C ARG A 73 -8.88 -11.48 1.52
N SER A 74 -8.87 -11.44 2.85
CA SER A 74 -10.10 -11.39 3.64
C SER A 74 -10.89 -10.10 3.39
N TRP A 75 -10.22 -8.95 3.23
CA TRP A 75 -10.84 -7.70 2.81
C TRP A 75 -11.38 -7.76 1.38
N ALA A 76 -10.62 -8.33 0.43
CA ALA A 76 -11.06 -8.51 -0.96
C ALA A 76 -12.34 -9.34 -1.06
N ASN A 77 -12.55 -10.31 -0.17
CA ASN A 77 -13.78 -11.11 -0.13
C ASN A 77 -15.01 -10.31 0.35
N LEU A 78 -14.84 -9.12 0.90
CA LEU A 78 -15.90 -8.16 1.21
C LEU A 78 -16.10 -7.10 0.11
N ASN A 79 -15.28 -7.14 -0.96
CA ASN A 79 -15.26 -6.17 -2.04
C ASN A 79 -15.69 -6.80 -3.36
N PRO A 80 -16.94 -6.62 -3.82
CA PRO A 80 -17.39 -7.20 -5.08
C PRO A 80 -16.62 -6.73 -6.33
N GLN A 81 -15.89 -5.60 -6.23
CA GLN A 81 -15.06 -5.09 -7.32
C GLN A 81 -13.65 -5.69 -7.35
N ALA A 82 -13.27 -6.45 -6.32
CA ALA A 82 -11.94 -7.05 -6.25
C ALA A 82 -11.79 -8.22 -7.23
N VAL A 83 -10.66 -8.31 -7.91
CA VAL A 83 -10.30 -9.45 -8.79
C VAL A 83 -10.34 -10.77 -8.04
N MET A 84 -9.99 -10.74 -6.73
CA MET A 84 -10.00 -11.91 -5.86
C MET A 84 -11.27 -12.03 -4.99
N TYR A 85 -12.36 -11.35 -5.37
CA TYR A 85 -13.65 -11.51 -4.72
C TYR A 85 -14.12 -12.98 -4.77
N GLN A 86 -14.67 -13.50 -3.67
CA GLN A 86 -15.09 -14.90 -3.51
C GLN A 86 -13.99 -15.96 -3.75
N LYS A 87 -12.72 -15.56 -3.62
CA LYS A 87 -11.56 -16.46 -3.73
C LYS A 87 -10.78 -16.44 -2.41
N PRO A 88 -11.29 -17.05 -1.33
CA PRO A 88 -10.59 -17.07 -0.04
C PRO A 88 -9.21 -17.72 -0.18
N MET A 89 -8.33 -17.43 0.76
CA MET A 89 -6.99 -18.00 0.82
C MET A 89 -6.65 -18.34 2.27
N THR A 90 -6.16 -19.55 2.50
CA THR A 90 -5.64 -20.00 3.78
C THR A 90 -4.13 -19.78 3.88
N PHE A 91 -3.56 -19.97 5.06
CA PHE A 91 -2.10 -19.96 5.22
C PHE A 91 -1.42 -21.11 4.45
N ASP A 92 -2.08 -22.27 4.38
CA ASP A 92 -1.56 -23.42 3.63
C ASP A 92 -1.57 -23.15 2.12
N ASP A 93 -2.61 -22.51 1.60
CA ASP A 93 -2.66 -22.07 0.19
C ASP A 93 -1.51 -21.11 -0.13
N TYR A 94 -1.24 -20.16 0.78
CA TYR A 94 -0.12 -19.25 0.62
C TYR A 94 1.22 -20.00 0.61
N LEU A 95 1.45 -20.90 1.57
CA LEU A 95 2.71 -21.64 1.68
C LEU A 95 2.92 -22.64 0.54
N ALA A 96 1.85 -23.19 -0.05
CA ALA A 96 1.90 -24.08 -1.20
C ALA A 96 2.08 -23.34 -2.53
N ALA A 97 1.87 -22.00 -2.57
CA ALA A 97 1.97 -21.22 -3.79
C ALA A 97 3.40 -21.21 -4.36
N ARG A 98 3.50 -21.28 -5.70
CA ARG A 98 4.80 -21.23 -6.39
C ARG A 98 5.53 -19.90 -6.16
N TYR A 99 6.84 -19.93 -6.22
CA TYR A 99 7.64 -18.71 -6.29
C TYR A 99 7.49 -18.02 -7.65
N VAL A 100 7.48 -16.70 -7.63
CA VAL A 100 7.69 -15.85 -8.81
C VAL A 100 9.18 -15.54 -8.92
N VAL A 101 9.75 -14.92 -7.89
CA VAL A 101 11.20 -14.77 -7.67
C VAL A 101 11.46 -15.02 -6.19
N ALA A 102 12.19 -16.07 -5.84
CA ALA A 102 12.40 -16.39 -4.43
C ALA A 102 13.07 -15.23 -3.66
N PRO A 103 12.56 -14.84 -2.47
CA PRO A 103 11.64 -15.58 -1.62
C PRO A 103 10.16 -15.27 -1.86
N LEU A 104 9.80 -14.45 -2.85
CA LEU A 104 8.43 -13.99 -3.11
C LEU A 104 7.62 -15.03 -3.89
N ARG A 105 6.50 -15.45 -3.29
CA ARG A 105 5.52 -16.36 -3.89
C ARG A 105 4.48 -15.59 -4.71
N LEU A 106 3.65 -16.30 -5.46
CA LEU A 106 2.61 -15.67 -6.27
C LEU A 106 1.70 -14.73 -5.44
N PRO A 107 1.21 -15.09 -4.24
CA PRO A 107 0.39 -14.18 -3.44
C PRO A 107 1.16 -12.99 -2.82
N ASP A 108 2.48 -13.00 -2.89
CA ASP A 108 3.30 -11.88 -2.45
C ASP A 108 3.38 -10.75 -3.46
N ASN A 109 2.91 -10.96 -4.68
CA ASN A 109 3.04 -10.02 -5.79
C ASN A 109 1.68 -9.36 -6.08
N CYS A 110 1.69 -8.08 -6.44
CA CYS A 110 0.49 -7.39 -6.91
C CYS A 110 -0.08 -8.05 -8.16
N LEU A 111 -1.37 -7.81 -8.37
CA LEU A 111 -2.10 -8.38 -9.49
C LEU A 111 -1.69 -7.74 -10.82
N VAL A 112 -1.80 -8.53 -11.88
CA VAL A 112 -1.84 -8.04 -13.26
C VAL A 112 -3.29 -8.00 -13.70
N ASN A 113 -3.80 -6.81 -13.99
CA ASN A 113 -5.20 -6.58 -14.35
C ASN A 113 -5.33 -5.45 -15.37
N ASP A 114 -6.49 -5.30 -15.94
CA ASP A 114 -6.91 -4.12 -16.69
C ASP A 114 -7.79 -3.24 -15.82
N GLY A 115 -7.83 -1.94 -16.10
CA GLY A 115 -8.72 -1.01 -15.44
C GLY A 115 -8.06 0.30 -15.02
N GLY A 116 -8.75 1.08 -14.21
CA GLY A 116 -8.28 2.38 -13.76
C GLY A 116 -9.03 2.94 -12.59
N ARG A 117 -8.46 3.98 -12.00
CA ARG A 117 -9.03 4.76 -10.90
C ARG A 117 -8.89 6.24 -11.19
N ALA A 118 -9.80 7.02 -10.63
CA ALA A 118 -9.73 8.47 -10.67
C ALA A 118 -10.18 9.07 -9.33
N VAL A 119 -9.52 10.15 -8.94
CA VAL A 119 -9.84 10.95 -7.75
C VAL A 119 -9.92 12.41 -8.15
N ILE A 120 -10.92 13.11 -7.68
CA ILE A 120 -11.08 14.56 -7.89
C ILE A 120 -10.69 15.29 -6.60
N LEU A 121 -9.80 16.26 -6.72
CA LEU A 121 -9.40 17.16 -5.66
C LEU A 121 -10.04 18.54 -5.88
N THR A 122 -10.46 19.17 -4.79
CA THR A 122 -10.95 20.55 -4.77
C THR A 122 -10.63 21.20 -3.43
N THR A 123 -10.98 22.47 -3.24
CA THR A 123 -10.84 23.13 -1.94
C THR A 123 -11.91 22.64 -0.97
N LEU A 124 -11.62 22.71 0.34
CA LEU A 124 -12.57 22.30 1.38
C LEU A 124 -13.89 23.09 1.31
N GLU A 125 -13.81 24.40 1.02
CA GLU A 125 -14.96 25.26 0.83
C GLU A 125 -15.95 24.72 -0.24
N ARG A 126 -15.42 24.30 -1.41
CA ARG A 126 -16.25 23.71 -2.48
C ARG A 126 -16.70 22.29 -2.16
N ALA A 127 -15.91 21.56 -1.41
CA ALA A 127 -16.25 20.20 -1.02
C ALA A 127 -17.38 20.13 0.00
N ALA A 128 -17.61 21.21 0.78
CA ALA A 128 -18.66 21.28 1.79
C ALA A 128 -20.08 21.12 1.20
N ASP A 129 -20.28 21.54 -0.06
CA ASP A 129 -21.58 21.46 -0.76
C ASP A 129 -21.81 20.11 -1.45
N LEU A 130 -20.85 19.16 -1.36
CA LEU A 130 -20.97 17.87 -2.02
C LEU A 130 -21.84 16.90 -1.20
N LYS A 131 -22.45 15.94 -1.90
CA LYS A 131 -23.35 14.93 -1.33
C LYS A 131 -22.70 14.08 -0.22
N HIS A 132 -21.42 13.83 -0.31
CA HIS A 132 -20.67 13.00 0.65
C HIS A 132 -19.69 13.88 1.42
N PRO A 133 -19.47 13.60 2.71
CA PRO A 133 -18.43 14.30 3.45
C PRO A 133 -17.08 14.09 2.74
N PRO A 134 -16.28 15.15 2.59
CA PRO A 134 -14.99 15.02 1.92
C PRO A 134 -13.97 14.25 2.77
N ALA A 135 -13.07 13.52 2.10
CA ALA A 135 -11.82 13.12 2.70
C ALA A 135 -10.83 14.28 2.57
N VAL A 136 -10.32 14.77 3.69
CA VAL A 136 -9.49 15.97 3.75
C VAL A 136 -8.03 15.59 3.87
N ILE A 137 -7.15 16.19 3.04
CA ILE A 137 -5.71 16.04 3.17
C ILE A 137 -5.24 16.88 4.36
N LEU A 138 -4.78 16.22 5.42
CA LEU A 138 -4.28 16.85 6.64
C LEU A 138 -2.76 17.04 6.61
N GLY A 139 -2.04 16.14 5.95
CA GLY A 139 -0.61 16.22 5.85
C GLY A 139 -0.05 15.42 4.69
N LEU A 140 1.08 15.88 4.17
CA LEU A 140 1.82 15.26 3.08
C LEU A 140 3.31 15.21 3.43
N GLY A 141 3.95 14.10 3.10
CA GLY A 141 5.39 13.95 3.19
C GLY A 141 5.93 13.15 2.02
N GLN A 142 7.09 13.52 1.56
CA GLN A 142 7.82 12.80 0.50
C GLN A 142 9.31 12.78 0.84
N HIS A 143 9.94 11.65 0.55
CA HIS A 143 11.38 11.52 0.67
C HIS A 143 11.94 10.55 -0.38
N ASN A 144 12.99 10.98 -1.08
CA ASN A 144 13.64 10.23 -2.15
C ASN A 144 15.13 10.14 -1.84
N PRO A 145 15.60 9.18 -1.02
CA PRO A 145 17.00 9.06 -0.65
C PRO A 145 17.90 8.69 -1.83
N SER A 146 17.38 7.98 -2.82
CA SER A 146 18.07 7.56 -4.03
C SER A 146 17.07 7.32 -5.16
N THR A 147 17.54 7.14 -6.38
CA THR A 147 16.76 6.71 -7.53
C THR A 147 17.22 5.35 -8.09
N GLN A 148 18.28 4.80 -7.53
CA GLN A 148 18.89 3.54 -7.99
C GLN A 148 19.14 2.60 -6.84
N VAL A 149 18.82 1.31 -7.02
CA VAL A 149 19.04 0.26 -6.02
C VAL A 149 20.52 0.15 -5.64
N ALA A 150 21.41 0.20 -6.64
CA ALA A 150 22.85 0.13 -6.42
C ALA A 150 23.43 1.29 -5.59
N GLN A 151 22.72 2.42 -5.52
CA GLN A 151 23.12 3.60 -4.73
C GLN A 151 22.42 3.66 -3.38
N SER A 152 21.55 2.70 -3.10
CA SER A 152 20.85 2.64 -1.83
C SER A 152 21.84 2.30 -0.71
N GLY A 153 21.87 3.13 0.32
CA GLY A 153 22.66 2.84 1.52
C GLY A 153 22.13 1.65 2.30
N THR A 154 20.84 1.38 2.19
CA THR A 154 20.16 0.23 2.79
C THR A 154 18.88 -0.10 2.03
N LEU A 155 18.62 -1.39 1.86
CA LEU A 155 17.38 -1.93 1.30
C LEU A 155 16.40 -2.37 2.39
N VAL A 156 16.78 -2.22 3.66
CA VAL A 156 16.02 -2.73 4.81
C VAL A 156 16.14 -1.79 6.01
N GLY A 157 15.08 -1.67 6.79
CA GLY A 157 15.10 -1.11 8.14
C GLY A 157 15.24 0.41 8.29
N SER A 158 15.47 1.15 7.21
CA SER A 158 15.46 2.61 7.20
C SER A 158 15.32 3.09 5.76
N THR A 159 14.13 2.92 5.23
CA THR A 159 13.78 3.46 3.92
C THR A 159 13.44 4.95 4.05
N GLY A 160 13.19 5.62 2.95
CA GLY A 160 12.69 7.00 2.99
C GLY A 160 11.31 7.15 3.65
N ALA A 161 10.62 6.03 3.92
CA ALA A 161 9.28 6.01 4.48
C ALA A 161 9.18 6.73 5.82
N ARG A 162 10.14 6.53 6.73
CA ARG A 162 10.17 7.20 8.04
C ARG A 162 10.13 8.72 7.90
N LYS A 163 10.98 9.29 7.06
CA LYS A 163 11.02 10.75 6.85
C LYS A 163 9.75 11.30 6.22
N ALA A 164 9.19 10.59 5.25
CA ALA A 164 7.91 10.94 4.65
C ALA A 164 6.79 10.94 5.70
N PHE A 165 6.75 9.93 6.58
CA PHE A 165 5.80 9.82 7.67
C PHE A 165 5.94 10.94 8.70
N GLU A 166 7.16 11.20 9.19
CA GLU A 166 7.44 12.28 10.15
C GLU A 166 6.97 13.64 9.61
N THR A 167 7.23 13.92 8.32
CA THR A 167 6.78 15.17 7.69
C THR A 167 5.26 15.24 7.61
N ALA A 168 4.59 14.16 7.15
CA ALA A 168 3.15 14.14 6.99
C ALA A 168 2.40 14.24 8.33
N THR A 169 2.84 13.53 9.36
CA THR A 169 2.22 13.56 10.69
C THR A 169 2.46 14.89 11.40
N SER A 170 3.66 15.47 11.27
CA SER A 170 3.96 16.81 11.80
C SER A 170 3.05 17.87 11.15
N MET A 171 2.88 17.83 9.81
CA MET A 171 1.98 18.75 9.11
C MET A 171 0.53 18.57 9.54
N ALA A 172 0.09 17.33 9.76
CA ALA A 172 -1.26 17.01 10.21
C ALA A 172 -1.50 17.31 11.70
N GLY A 173 -0.46 17.54 12.49
CA GLY A 173 -0.55 17.74 13.94
C GLY A 173 -1.00 16.50 14.71
N ILE A 174 -0.63 15.31 14.24
CA ILE A 174 -1.02 14.02 14.82
C ILE A 174 0.20 13.15 15.15
N THR A 175 -0.05 12.11 15.92
CA THR A 175 0.89 11.03 16.20
C THR A 175 0.47 9.73 15.49
N ARG A 176 1.32 8.71 15.51
CA ARG A 176 1.00 7.37 15.00
C ARG A 176 -0.25 6.78 15.69
N ASP A 177 -0.44 7.06 16.97
CA ASP A 177 -1.51 6.45 17.78
C ASP A 177 -2.90 7.03 17.44
N ASP A 178 -2.95 8.13 16.67
CA ASP A 178 -4.19 8.73 16.15
C ASP A 178 -4.69 8.07 14.85
N ILE A 179 -3.87 7.19 14.23
CA ILE A 179 -4.18 6.55 12.95
C ILE A 179 -5.13 5.36 13.18
N ASP A 180 -6.28 5.39 12.53
CA ASP A 180 -7.31 4.36 12.66
C ASP A 180 -7.16 3.21 11.65
N ALA A 181 -6.56 3.47 10.48
CA ALA A 181 -6.30 2.48 9.43
C ALA A 181 -5.17 2.94 8.51
N CYS A 182 -4.55 2.00 7.82
CA CYS A 182 -3.48 2.27 6.85
C CYS A 182 -3.84 1.72 5.47
N GLN A 183 -3.60 2.50 4.43
CA GLN A 183 -3.66 2.07 3.04
C GLN A 183 -2.24 2.17 2.47
N ILE A 184 -1.56 1.04 2.41
CA ILE A 184 -0.15 0.94 2.06
C ILE A 184 -0.01 0.47 0.61
N TYR A 185 0.92 1.06 -0.13
CA TYR A 185 1.27 0.58 -1.46
C TYR A 185 1.91 -0.81 -1.36
N ASP A 186 1.13 -1.80 -1.71
CA ASP A 186 1.43 -3.22 -1.53
C ASP A 186 1.75 -3.91 -2.87
N CYS A 187 2.71 -3.38 -3.62
CA CYS A 187 3.21 -4.10 -4.79
C CYS A 187 3.78 -5.48 -4.42
N PHE A 188 4.21 -5.65 -3.16
CA PHE A 188 4.61 -6.91 -2.55
C PHE A 188 4.18 -6.96 -1.08
N THR A 189 4.01 -8.15 -0.51
CA THR A 189 3.75 -8.31 0.94
C THR A 189 4.86 -7.69 1.79
N TYR A 190 6.12 -7.86 1.36
CA TYR A 190 7.28 -7.29 2.02
C TYR A 190 7.21 -5.75 2.12
N THR A 191 6.66 -5.08 1.11
CA THR A 191 6.55 -3.60 1.16
C THR A 191 5.58 -3.12 2.25
N VAL A 192 4.54 -3.89 2.54
CA VAL A 192 3.62 -3.61 3.65
C VAL A 192 4.36 -3.72 4.99
N GLU A 193 5.12 -4.81 5.18
CA GLU A 193 5.88 -5.04 6.39
C GLU A 193 6.89 -3.92 6.65
N VAL A 194 7.81 -3.68 5.70
CA VAL A 194 8.89 -2.71 5.90
C VAL A 194 8.38 -1.28 6.05
N THR A 195 7.30 -0.91 5.36
CA THR A 195 6.71 0.43 5.47
C THR A 195 6.09 0.65 6.86
N LEU A 196 5.33 -0.30 7.37
CA LEU A 196 4.74 -0.21 8.71
C LEU A 196 5.81 -0.26 9.81
N GLN A 197 6.88 -1.05 9.62
CA GLN A 197 8.05 -1.05 10.49
C GLN A 197 8.72 0.33 10.52
N ASP A 198 8.97 0.94 9.36
CA ASP A 198 9.59 2.27 9.27
C ASP A 198 8.72 3.37 9.87
N TYR A 199 7.40 3.23 9.83
CA TYR A 199 6.45 4.12 10.53
C TYR A 199 6.40 3.87 12.03
N GLY A 200 7.11 2.85 12.52
CA GLY A 200 7.25 2.54 13.94
C GLY A 200 6.05 1.83 14.56
N PHE A 201 5.19 1.16 13.78
CA PHE A 201 4.12 0.33 14.33
C PHE A 201 4.66 -0.89 15.07
N PHE A 202 5.84 -1.35 14.70
CA PHE A 202 6.61 -2.42 15.36
C PHE A 202 8.09 -2.28 15.03
N GLY A 203 8.95 -2.94 15.79
CA GLY A 203 10.39 -2.95 15.57
C GLY A 203 10.85 -3.99 14.54
N PRO A 204 12.10 -3.89 14.05
CA PRO A 204 12.70 -4.89 13.17
C PRO A 204 12.63 -6.31 13.75
N GLY A 205 12.14 -7.27 12.96
CA GLY A 205 11.98 -8.66 13.38
C GLY A 205 10.71 -8.97 14.18
N GLU A 206 9.90 -7.97 14.54
CA GLU A 206 8.66 -8.15 15.30
C GLU A 206 7.43 -8.36 14.40
N GLY A 207 7.60 -8.33 13.07
CA GLY A 207 6.49 -8.37 12.11
C GLY A 207 5.58 -9.59 12.28
N GLU A 208 6.11 -10.80 12.43
CA GLU A 208 5.29 -12.00 12.60
C GLU A 208 4.35 -11.89 13.80
N HIS A 209 4.88 -11.47 14.95
CA HIS A 209 4.09 -11.26 16.15
C HIS A 209 3.04 -10.15 15.94
N TRP A 210 3.43 -9.04 15.32
CA TRP A 210 2.54 -7.89 15.13
C TRP A 210 1.38 -8.18 14.18
N PHE A 211 1.62 -8.91 13.08
CA PHE A 211 0.59 -9.29 12.09
C PHE A 211 -0.26 -10.48 12.53
N SER A 212 0.18 -11.25 13.53
CA SER A 212 -0.53 -12.42 14.01
C SER A 212 -1.93 -12.08 14.56
N GLY A 213 -2.78 -13.09 14.72
CA GLY A 213 -4.13 -12.90 15.26
C GLY A 213 -5.08 -12.09 14.38
N GLY A 214 -4.74 -11.87 13.09
CA GLY A 214 -5.59 -11.11 12.18
C GLY A 214 -5.53 -9.60 12.37
N THR A 215 -4.43 -9.07 12.89
CA THR A 215 -4.24 -7.64 13.20
C THR A 215 -4.73 -6.70 12.11
N ILE A 216 -4.48 -7.03 10.83
CA ILE A 216 -4.82 -6.18 9.68
C ILE A 216 -6.14 -6.56 8.97
N ALA A 217 -6.70 -7.72 9.31
CA ALA A 217 -7.90 -8.28 8.70
C ALA A 217 -9.20 -7.63 9.23
N PRO A 218 -10.37 -7.94 8.66
CA PRO A 218 -11.65 -7.53 9.24
C PRO A 218 -11.78 -7.96 10.71
N GLY A 219 -12.05 -6.99 11.58
CA GLY A 219 -12.08 -7.19 13.03
C GLY A 219 -10.74 -7.05 13.75
N GLY A 220 -9.65 -6.82 12.98
CA GLY A 220 -8.33 -6.56 13.53
C GLY A 220 -8.18 -5.17 14.14
N ARG A 221 -7.17 -5.01 14.99
CA ARG A 221 -6.90 -3.74 15.71
C ARG A 221 -6.33 -2.62 14.83
N MET A 222 -5.70 -2.95 13.71
CA MET A 222 -5.13 -1.99 12.74
C MET A 222 -5.48 -2.46 11.31
N PRO A 223 -6.63 -2.08 10.77
CA PRO A 223 -7.01 -2.41 9.40
C PRO A 223 -6.01 -1.90 8.36
N VAL A 224 -5.55 -2.77 7.46
CA VAL A 224 -4.63 -2.39 6.37
C VAL A 224 -5.19 -2.87 5.04
N ASN A 225 -5.17 -1.98 4.03
CA ASN A 225 -5.60 -2.27 2.66
C ASN A 225 -7.00 -2.89 2.58
N THR A 226 -7.95 -2.14 3.07
CA THR A 226 -9.34 -2.58 3.33
C THR A 226 -10.17 -2.87 2.08
N SER A 227 -9.64 -2.61 0.88
CA SER A 227 -10.22 -3.06 -0.39
C SER A 227 -9.73 -4.44 -0.83
N GLY A 228 -8.65 -4.91 -0.22
CA GLY A 228 -7.84 -6.05 -0.65
C GLY A 228 -6.48 -5.62 -1.20
N GLY A 229 -6.26 -4.33 -1.38
CA GLY A 229 -5.02 -3.75 -1.89
C GLY A 229 -4.65 -4.19 -3.30
N GLN A 230 -3.43 -3.93 -3.69
CA GLN A 230 -2.90 -4.35 -4.99
C GLN A 230 -2.68 -5.87 -5.07
N LEU A 231 -2.56 -6.54 -3.92
CA LEU A 231 -2.40 -7.99 -3.83
C LEU A 231 -3.70 -8.76 -4.09
N SER A 232 -4.86 -8.15 -3.89
CA SER A 232 -6.13 -8.88 -3.96
C SER A 232 -7.30 -8.10 -4.58
N GLU A 233 -7.29 -6.75 -4.56
CA GLU A 233 -8.30 -5.96 -5.26
C GLU A 233 -7.92 -5.77 -6.72
N ALA A 234 -6.98 -4.88 -7.00
CA ALA A 234 -6.47 -4.56 -8.32
C ALA A 234 -5.27 -3.61 -8.21
N TYR A 235 -4.37 -3.67 -9.16
CA TYR A 235 -3.23 -2.76 -9.26
C TYR A 235 -3.62 -1.52 -10.05
N TYR A 236 -3.64 -0.35 -9.41
CA TYR A 236 -3.81 0.97 -10.03
C TYR A 236 -2.78 1.97 -9.49
N MET A 237 -1.56 1.52 -9.27
CA MET A 237 -0.49 2.29 -8.63
C MET A 237 -0.95 2.90 -7.29
N GLY A 238 -0.45 4.08 -6.94
CA GLY A 238 -0.84 4.80 -5.71
C GLY A 238 -2.33 5.17 -5.63
N LEU A 239 -3.09 5.09 -6.74
CA LEU A 239 -4.53 5.34 -6.68
C LEU A 239 -5.33 4.20 -6.05
N THR A 240 -4.80 2.96 -5.98
CA THR A 240 -5.45 1.89 -5.20
C THR A 240 -5.57 2.29 -3.72
N PRO A 241 -4.47 2.52 -2.97
CA PRO A 241 -4.56 2.92 -1.57
C PRO A 241 -5.25 4.28 -1.36
N LEU A 242 -5.00 5.27 -2.22
CA LEU A 242 -5.57 6.60 -2.07
C LEU A 242 -7.10 6.60 -2.21
N SER A 243 -7.63 5.93 -3.24
CA SER A 243 -9.08 5.87 -3.47
C SER A 243 -9.80 5.11 -2.36
N GLU A 244 -9.23 4.01 -1.86
CA GLU A 244 -9.82 3.28 -0.75
C GLU A 244 -9.86 4.11 0.53
N ALA A 245 -8.78 4.80 0.87
CA ALA A 245 -8.76 5.70 2.03
C ALA A 245 -9.86 6.78 1.95
N ALA A 246 -9.97 7.43 0.77
CA ALA A 246 -11.00 8.43 0.55
C ALA A 246 -12.41 7.82 0.68
N MET A 247 -12.68 6.67 0.06
CA MET A 247 -13.99 6.00 0.13
C MET A 247 -14.35 5.57 1.55
N GLN A 248 -13.40 5.09 2.35
CA GLN A 248 -13.61 4.74 3.76
C GLN A 248 -14.03 5.97 4.59
N LEU A 249 -13.34 7.10 4.43
CA LEU A 249 -13.68 8.35 5.13
C LEU A 249 -15.01 8.93 4.67
N MET A 250 -15.37 8.75 3.40
CA MET A 250 -16.64 9.16 2.81
C MET A 250 -17.82 8.23 3.15
N GLY A 251 -17.59 7.09 3.80
CA GLY A 251 -18.63 6.10 4.13
C GLY A 251 -19.18 5.36 2.90
N ARG A 252 -18.36 5.08 1.90
CA ARG A 252 -18.76 4.51 0.59
C ARG A 252 -18.23 3.10 0.33
N CYS A 253 -17.83 2.37 1.36
CA CYS A 253 -17.18 1.06 1.20
C CYS A 253 -18.11 -0.15 1.43
N GLU A 254 -19.41 0.07 1.60
CA GLU A 254 -20.41 -1.00 1.72
C GLU A 254 -20.02 -2.07 2.76
N ALA A 255 -19.98 -3.35 2.38
CA ALA A 255 -19.69 -4.46 3.29
C ALA A 255 -18.29 -4.38 3.94
N ARG A 256 -17.31 -3.71 3.30
CA ARG A 256 -15.96 -3.49 3.83
C ARG A 256 -15.79 -2.17 4.58
N GLN A 257 -16.87 -1.39 4.76
CA GLN A 257 -16.82 -0.13 5.50
C GLN A 257 -16.31 -0.36 6.91
N LEU A 258 -15.26 0.37 7.30
CA LEU A 258 -14.75 0.36 8.66
C LEU A 258 -15.82 0.87 9.63
N GLY A 259 -16.08 0.10 10.66
CA GLY A 259 -17.15 0.34 11.63
C GLY A 259 -17.70 -0.95 12.23
N PRO A 260 -18.90 -0.89 12.85
CA PRO A 260 -19.49 -2.04 13.55
C PRO A 260 -19.64 -3.30 12.69
N ALA A 261 -20.00 -3.16 11.39
CA ALA A 261 -20.20 -4.30 10.50
C ALA A 261 -18.93 -5.12 10.28
N THR A 262 -17.79 -4.46 10.23
CA THR A 262 -16.47 -5.11 10.12
C THR A 262 -15.79 -5.30 11.48
N ARG A 263 -16.49 -5.03 12.58
CA ARG A 263 -15.97 -5.10 13.97
C ARG A 263 -14.72 -4.27 14.18
N THR A 264 -14.63 -3.12 13.51
CA THR A 264 -13.56 -2.15 13.64
C THR A 264 -14.10 -0.81 14.14
N LYS A 265 -13.21 0.14 14.44
CA LYS A 265 -13.59 1.52 14.69
C LYS A 265 -13.93 2.23 13.37
N ALA A 266 -14.94 3.10 13.38
CA ALA A 266 -15.19 4.01 12.26
C ALA A 266 -13.99 4.98 12.13
N PRO A 267 -13.38 5.13 10.94
CA PRO A 267 -12.13 5.84 10.81
C PRO A 267 -12.37 7.36 10.82
N ARG A 268 -11.49 8.07 11.48
CA ARG A 268 -11.36 9.54 11.42
C ARG A 268 -10.08 9.94 10.71
N ILE A 269 -9.01 9.15 10.86
CA ILE A 269 -7.69 9.40 10.29
C ILE A 269 -7.21 8.12 9.62
N ILE A 270 -6.88 8.23 8.33
CA ILE A 270 -6.32 7.13 7.54
C ILE A 270 -4.98 7.59 6.96
N LEU A 271 -3.98 6.76 7.15
CA LEU A 271 -2.68 6.91 6.51
C LEU A 271 -2.70 6.26 5.13
N VAL A 272 -2.18 6.97 4.13
CA VAL A 272 -1.93 6.46 2.78
C VAL A 272 -0.43 6.52 2.51
N SER A 273 0.12 5.44 1.98
CA SER A 273 1.54 5.35 1.65
C SER A 273 1.73 4.91 0.20
N ASP A 274 2.76 5.44 -0.42
CA ASP A 274 3.22 4.99 -1.73
C ASP A 274 4.74 4.82 -1.71
N ASN A 275 5.25 3.89 -2.53
CA ASN A 275 6.68 3.70 -2.72
C ASN A 275 6.99 3.30 -4.17
N GLY A 276 8.23 3.51 -4.57
CA GLY A 276 8.71 3.15 -5.89
C GLY A 276 10.22 2.93 -5.93
N ALA A 277 10.72 2.59 -7.13
CA ALA A 277 12.14 2.37 -7.38
C ALA A 277 12.82 1.44 -6.34
N VAL A 278 12.14 0.34 -5.99
CA VAL A 278 12.61 -0.62 -4.96
C VAL A 278 12.90 0.09 -3.62
N LEU A 279 11.88 0.74 -3.04
CA LEU A 279 11.94 1.43 -1.76
C LEU A 279 12.85 2.69 -1.76
N GLN A 280 13.18 3.25 -2.92
CA GLN A 280 14.01 4.45 -3.01
C GLN A 280 13.20 5.76 -3.00
N THR A 281 11.92 5.70 -3.25
CA THR A 281 11.03 6.86 -3.20
C THR A 281 9.81 6.52 -2.33
N HIS A 282 9.46 7.42 -1.44
CA HIS A 282 8.33 7.23 -0.53
C HIS A 282 7.50 8.49 -0.43
N THR A 283 6.19 8.31 -0.39
CA THR A 283 5.24 9.35 -0.04
C THR A 283 4.35 8.87 1.10
N CYS A 284 3.94 9.79 1.94
CA CYS A 284 2.96 9.58 2.99
C CYS A 284 1.92 10.69 2.92
N CYS A 285 0.65 10.32 2.95
CA CYS A 285 -0.47 11.25 3.00
C CYS A 285 -1.36 10.89 4.19
N ILE A 286 -1.70 11.88 4.99
CA ILE A 286 -2.67 11.73 6.07
C ILE A 286 -3.99 12.30 5.58
N LEU A 287 -5.00 11.44 5.50
CA LEU A 287 -6.38 11.82 5.21
C LEU A 287 -7.21 11.79 6.47
N GLY A 288 -8.10 12.76 6.59
CA GLY A 288 -9.00 12.85 7.73
C GLY A 288 -10.43 13.17 7.34
N ARG A 289 -11.34 12.93 8.30
CA ARG A 289 -12.73 13.39 8.27
C ARG A 289 -12.86 14.53 9.27
N ILE A 290 -13.29 15.70 8.79
CA ILE A 290 -13.61 16.89 9.61
C ILE A 290 -15.08 16.88 10.02
#